data_957197feda14b467cf5a5485f840dcfe
#
_entry.id   957197feda14b467cf5a5485f840dcfe
#
_cell.length_a   1.000
_cell.length_b   1.000
_cell.length_c   1.000
_cell.angle_alpha   90.00
_cell.angle_beta   90.00
_cell.angle_gamma   90.00
#
_symmetry.space_group_name_H-M   'P 1'
#
loop_
_entity.id
_entity.type
_entity.pdbx_description
1 polymer ?
#
loop_
_entity_poly.entity_id
_entity_poly.type
_entity_poly.pdbx_seq_one_letter_code
_entity_poly.pdbx_strand_id
1 'polypeptide(L)'
;MLVAKLRPHAVLFGGDMTDNDTDEQWDQWFDDWQLTIGEDGRMIPLVAARGNHERSNDALINLFDVPSEGVYFAITFGGNLVRTYTLNTEISVGGSQTEWLKEDLEANSGSVDWVIAQYHKPMRPHVSRKREGNNQYKYWAPLFHEHGVQLVVECDAHTVKSTWPIRPSTGPDAEEGFVRDDATGTVYVGEGCWGAPIRPNDDNKSWTRDSGSFNQIKWIFVDQGKIETRTLKTDNAEEVGAVSDANIFEAPTNLDVWNPENGAVITINK
;
A
#
# COMPACT_ATOMS: atom_id res chain seq x y z
N MET A 1 -0.28 -0.72 18.62
CA MET A 1 -1.41 -0.05 19.31
C MET A 1 -2.51 0.46 18.37
N LEU A 2 -2.26 1.34 17.39
CA LEU A 2 -3.34 1.88 16.55
C LEU A 2 -4.07 0.78 15.74
N VAL A 3 -3.35 -0.17 15.17
CA VAL A 3 -3.92 -1.31 14.43
C VAL A 3 -4.89 -2.13 15.31
N ALA A 4 -4.51 -2.45 16.56
CA ALA A 4 -5.40 -3.16 17.49
C ALA A 4 -6.70 -2.39 17.76
N LYS A 5 -6.61 -1.06 17.87
CA LYS A 5 -7.77 -0.17 18.11
C LYS A 5 -8.71 -0.05 16.91
N LEU A 6 -8.15 -0.07 15.70
CA LEU A 6 -8.91 0.01 14.44
C LEU A 6 -9.50 -1.33 14.00
N ARG A 7 -8.96 -2.45 14.47
CA ARG A 7 -9.43 -3.83 14.18
C ARG A 7 -9.62 -4.13 12.68
N PRO A 8 -8.63 -3.85 11.80
CA PRO A 8 -8.78 -4.15 10.39
C PRO A 8 -8.90 -5.66 10.14
N HIS A 9 -9.42 -6.04 8.97
CA HIS A 9 -9.49 -7.45 8.56
C HIS A 9 -8.11 -8.00 8.16
N ALA A 10 -7.23 -7.14 7.64
CA ALA A 10 -5.85 -7.47 7.32
C ALA A 10 -5.00 -6.18 7.30
N VAL A 11 -3.69 -6.35 7.39
CA VAL A 11 -2.70 -5.28 7.17
C VAL A 11 -1.90 -5.62 5.93
N LEU A 12 -1.88 -4.73 4.95
CA LEU A 12 -0.95 -4.74 3.83
C LEU A 12 0.33 -4.04 4.30
N PHE A 13 1.41 -4.81 4.51
CA PHE A 13 2.69 -4.28 4.98
C PHE A 13 3.67 -4.18 3.82
N GLY A 14 4.07 -2.97 3.49
CA GLY A 14 4.80 -2.65 2.26
C GLY A 14 6.31 -2.92 2.29
N GLY A 15 6.83 -3.73 3.22
CA GLY A 15 8.25 -4.06 3.34
C GLY A 15 9.03 -3.14 4.28
N ASP A 16 10.33 -3.40 4.42
CA ASP A 16 11.24 -2.74 5.36
C ASP A 16 10.76 -2.89 6.83
N MET A 17 10.47 -4.13 7.21
CA MET A 17 10.05 -4.47 8.58
C MET A 17 11.20 -4.36 9.57
N THR A 18 12.44 -4.56 9.11
CA THR A 18 13.66 -4.41 9.88
C THR A 18 14.64 -3.47 9.16
N ASP A 19 15.67 -2.99 9.85
CA ASP A 19 16.70 -2.13 9.23
C ASP A 19 17.86 -2.93 8.62
N ASN A 20 18.17 -4.12 9.15
CA ASN A 20 19.34 -4.89 8.75
C ASN A 20 19.12 -6.41 8.62
N ASP A 21 17.88 -6.89 8.68
CA ASP A 21 17.52 -8.30 8.50
C ASP A 21 18.30 -9.24 9.46
N THR A 22 18.47 -8.81 10.73
CA THR A 22 19.10 -9.61 11.77
C THR A 22 18.06 -10.29 12.67
N ASP A 23 18.43 -11.43 13.25
CA ASP A 23 17.53 -12.20 14.14
C ASP A 23 17.03 -11.32 15.30
N GLU A 24 17.89 -10.46 15.90
CA GLU A 24 17.52 -9.59 16.99
C GLU A 24 16.49 -8.54 16.58
N GLN A 25 16.58 -8.05 15.32
CA GLN A 25 15.61 -7.08 14.80
C GLN A 25 14.28 -7.75 14.45
N TRP A 26 14.31 -8.98 13.98
CA TRP A 26 13.10 -9.76 13.76
C TRP A 26 12.41 -10.11 15.07
N ASP A 27 13.14 -10.52 16.10
CA ASP A 27 12.58 -10.76 17.45
C ASP A 27 11.90 -9.49 17.97
N GLN A 28 12.56 -8.33 17.86
CA GLN A 28 11.97 -7.05 18.24
C GLN A 28 10.73 -6.70 17.41
N TRP A 29 10.79 -6.91 16.09
CA TRP A 29 9.64 -6.63 15.23
C TRP A 29 8.43 -7.49 15.60
N PHE A 30 8.62 -8.78 15.90
CA PHE A 30 7.55 -9.66 16.34
C PHE A 30 7.02 -9.28 17.73
N ASP A 31 7.88 -8.85 18.65
CA ASP A 31 7.46 -8.34 19.96
C ASP A 31 6.60 -7.08 19.81
N ASP A 32 7.00 -6.14 18.96
CA ASP A 32 6.23 -4.95 18.63
C ASP A 32 4.92 -5.28 17.90
N TRP A 33 4.93 -6.28 17.01
CA TRP A 33 3.75 -6.70 16.28
C TRP A 33 2.67 -7.30 17.19
N GLN A 34 3.03 -7.90 18.31
CA GLN A 34 2.07 -8.38 19.31
C GLN A 34 1.18 -7.25 19.86
N LEU A 35 1.63 -5.99 19.83
CA LEU A 35 0.82 -4.83 20.19
C LEU A 35 -0.36 -4.57 19.24
N THR A 36 -0.43 -5.29 18.13
CA THR A 36 -1.58 -5.28 17.21
C THR A 36 -2.69 -6.23 17.62
N ILE A 37 -2.43 -7.15 18.57
CA ILE A 37 -3.44 -8.07 19.10
C ILE A 37 -4.42 -7.28 19.98
N GLY A 38 -5.70 -7.41 19.68
CA GLY A 38 -6.76 -6.76 20.46
C GLY A 38 -6.97 -7.40 21.83
N GLU A 39 -7.74 -6.75 22.69
CA GLU A 39 -8.11 -7.27 24.03
C GLU A 39 -8.85 -8.63 23.96
N ASP A 40 -9.49 -8.92 22.84
CA ASP A 40 -10.16 -10.20 22.56
C ASP A 40 -9.19 -11.30 22.09
N GLY A 41 -7.89 -11.04 22.02
CA GLY A 41 -6.86 -11.97 21.57
C GLY A 41 -6.84 -12.18 20.03
N ARG A 42 -7.57 -11.39 19.25
CA ARG A 42 -7.60 -11.51 17.80
C ARG A 42 -6.29 -11.04 17.20
N MET A 43 -5.63 -11.92 16.47
CA MET A 43 -4.50 -11.60 15.61
C MET A 43 -4.99 -11.00 14.29
N ILE A 44 -4.31 -9.96 13.81
CA ILE A 44 -4.63 -9.34 12.52
C ILE A 44 -3.77 -10.01 11.44
N PRO A 45 -4.37 -10.59 10.38
CA PRO A 45 -3.62 -11.15 9.27
C PRO A 45 -2.72 -10.11 8.61
N LEU A 46 -1.48 -10.52 8.33
CA LEU A 46 -0.47 -9.70 7.68
C LEU A 46 -0.24 -10.19 6.25
N VAL A 47 -0.27 -9.28 5.29
CA VAL A 47 0.10 -9.53 3.90
C VAL A 47 1.41 -8.79 3.65
N ALA A 48 2.53 -9.51 3.80
CA ALA A 48 3.86 -8.94 3.76
C ALA A 48 4.38 -8.81 2.33
N ALA A 49 4.83 -7.60 1.95
CA ALA A 49 5.67 -7.36 0.79
C ALA A 49 7.14 -7.30 1.22
N ARG A 50 8.05 -7.54 0.29
CA ARG A 50 9.49 -7.40 0.55
C ARG A 50 9.95 -5.97 0.26
N GLY A 51 10.68 -5.38 1.21
CA GLY A 51 11.44 -4.16 1.02
C GLY A 51 12.94 -4.44 0.79
N ASN A 52 13.72 -3.38 0.68
CA ASN A 52 15.17 -3.53 0.43
C ASN A 52 15.98 -3.83 1.69
N HIS A 53 15.41 -3.62 2.86
CA HIS A 53 16.04 -3.94 4.14
C HIS A 53 15.88 -5.41 4.51
N GLU A 54 14.90 -6.14 3.99
CA GLU A 54 14.89 -7.60 3.96
C GLU A 54 15.83 -8.11 2.86
N ARG A 55 17.08 -8.34 3.20
CA ARG A 55 18.19 -8.59 2.27
C ARG A 55 17.99 -9.75 1.29
N SER A 56 17.09 -10.69 1.62
CA SER A 56 16.70 -11.81 0.76
C SER A 56 15.20 -12.07 0.78
N ASN A 57 14.73 -12.93 -0.12
CA ASN A 57 13.36 -13.43 -0.07
C ASN A 57 13.17 -14.40 1.11
N ASP A 58 14.26 -15.02 1.61
CA ASP A 58 14.20 -16.08 2.61
C ASP A 58 13.57 -15.62 3.91
N ALA A 59 13.79 -14.37 4.32
CA ALA A 59 13.15 -13.81 5.51
C ALA A 59 11.62 -13.87 5.40
N LEU A 60 11.06 -13.43 4.26
CA LEU A 60 9.60 -13.44 4.04
C LEU A 60 9.06 -14.87 3.91
N ILE A 61 9.79 -15.75 3.24
CA ILE A 61 9.39 -17.16 3.07
C ILE A 61 9.39 -17.89 4.42
N ASN A 62 10.45 -17.73 5.19
CA ASN A 62 10.62 -18.47 6.44
C ASN A 62 9.79 -17.94 7.61
N LEU A 63 9.57 -16.61 7.68
CA LEU A 63 8.90 -15.97 8.80
C LEU A 63 7.39 -15.78 8.56
N PHE A 64 6.95 -15.62 7.30
CA PHE A 64 5.56 -15.31 6.97
C PHE A 64 4.90 -16.35 6.06
N ASP A 65 5.59 -17.43 5.72
CA ASP A 65 5.07 -18.52 4.89
C ASP A 65 4.40 -18.01 3.59
N VAL A 66 5.04 -17.02 2.95
CA VAL A 66 4.51 -16.43 1.71
C VAL A 66 4.43 -17.49 0.61
N PRO A 67 3.36 -17.52 -0.22
CA PRO A 67 3.08 -18.62 -1.13
C PRO A 67 3.91 -18.61 -2.43
N SER A 68 5.04 -17.91 -2.47
CA SER A 68 5.86 -17.74 -3.66
C SER A 68 7.33 -17.52 -3.30
N GLU A 69 8.24 -18.29 -3.90
CA GLU A 69 9.69 -18.10 -3.76
C GLU A 69 10.16 -16.71 -4.25
N GLY A 70 9.43 -16.11 -5.18
CA GLY A 70 9.68 -14.76 -5.68
C GLY A 70 9.14 -13.65 -4.75
N VAL A 71 8.39 -14.01 -3.72
CA VAL A 71 7.67 -13.07 -2.82
C VAL A 71 6.78 -12.12 -3.64
N TYR A 72 6.09 -12.67 -4.65
CA TYR A 72 5.00 -12.01 -5.34
C TYR A 72 3.83 -12.99 -5.46
N PHE A 73 2.65 -12.55 -5.12
CA PHE A 73 1.45 -13.40 -5.01
C PHE A 73 0.19 -12.54 -5.01
N ALA A 74 -0.98 -13.21 -5.08
CA ALA A 74 -2.27 -12.53 -4.93
C ALA A 74 -3.14 -13.24 -3.92
N ILE A 75 -3.92 -12.45 -3.16
CA ILE A 75 -4.91 -12.93 -2.19
C ILE A 75 -6.25 -12.28 -2.53
N THR A 76 -7.34 -13.06 -2.46
CA THR A 76 -8.70 -12.54 -2.62
C THR A 76 -9.41 -12.52 -1.28
N PHE A 77 -9.95 -11.36 -0.90
CA PHE A 77 -10.71 -11.16 0.34
C PHE A 77 -12.20 -11.02 0.04
N GLY A 78 -13.04 -11.43 1.01
CA GLY A 78 -14.48 -11.24 0.94
C GLY A 78 -15.15 -12.05 -0.19
N GLY A 79 -14.65 -13.25 -0.48
CA GLY A 79 -15.12 -14.06 -1.59
C GLY A 79 -14.61 -13.51 -2.93
N ASN A 80 -15.36 -12.63 -3.55
CA ASN A 80 -14.97 -11.94 -4.79
C ASN A 80 -14.91 -10.41 -4.62
N LEU A 81 -14.81 -9.90 -3.40
CA LEU A 81 -14.86 -8.46 -3.16
C LEU A 81 -13.59 -7.76 -3.64
N VAL A 82 -12.40 -8.22 -3.21
CA VAL A 82 -11.14 -7.57 -3.59
C VAL A 82 -10.01 -8.57 -3.77
N ARG A 83 -9.31 -8.48 -4.89
CA ARG A 83 -8.07 -9.20 -5.16
C ARG A 83 -6.89 -8.26 -4.99
N THR A 84 -5.98 -8.62 -4.08
CA THR A 84 -4.79 -7.84 -3.75
C THR A 84 -3.55 -8.55 -4.30
N TYR A 85 -2.78 -7.84 -5.11
CA TYR A 85 -1.49 -8.27 -5.63
C TYR A 85 -0.37 -7.71 -4.76
N THR A 86 0.47 -8.59 -4.23
CA THR A 86 1.76 -8.22 -3.61
C THR A 86 2.86 -8.45 -4.62
N LEU A 87 3.61 -7.41 -4.96
CA LEU A 87 4.69 -7.47 -5.94
C LEU A 87 6.03 -7.17 -5.28
N ASN A 88 7.11 -7.71 -5.86
CA ASN A 88 8.45 -7.61 -5.31
C ASN A 88 9.34 -6.69 -6.17
N THR A 89 9.72 -5.54 -5.63
CA THR A 89 10.60 -4.57 -6.29
C THR A 89 12.09 -4.88 -6.12
N GLU A 90 12.43 -5.88 -5.30
CA GLU A 90 13.82 -6.25 -4.96
C GLU A 90 14.39 -7.38 -5.83
N ILE A 91 13.57 -7.90 -6.74
CA ILE A 91 13.97 -8.83 -7.80
C ILE A 91 13.71 -8.20 -9.18
N SER A 92 13.94 -8.95 -10.26
CA SER A 92 13.60 -8.47 -11.60
C SER A 92 12.11 -8.18 -11.70
N VAL A 93 11.77 -6.93 -11.97
CA VAL A 93 10.38 -6.49 -12.18
C VAL A 93 9.81 -7.06 -13.47
N GLY A 94 10.60 -7.07 -14.54
CA GLY A 94 10.25 -7.73 -15.81
C GLY A 94 10.51 -9.24 -15.80
N GLY A 95 10.09 -9.94 -16.86
CA GLY A 95 10.21 -11.39 -16.97
C GLY A 95 9.11 -12.11 -16.17
N SER A 96 9.46 -13.21 -15.50
CA SER A 96 8.49 -14.14 -14.90
C SER A 96 7.48 -13.48 -13.94
N GLN A 97 7.90 -12.47 -13.17
CA GLN A 97 6.98 -11.76 -12.29
C GLN A 97 5.93 -10.96 -13.09
N THR A 98 6.35 -10.26 -14.13
CA THR A 98 5.42 -9.52 -15.00
C THR A 98 4.54 -10.46 -15.82
N GLU A 99 5.08 -11.56 -16.30
CA GLU A 99 4.32 -12.59 -17.03
C GLU A 99 3.23 -13.18 -16.13
N TRP A 100 3.58 -13.60 -14.91
CA TRP A 100 2.63 -14.07 -13.92
C TRP A 100 1.56 -13.01 -13.59
N LEU A 101 1.97 -11.75 -13.36
CA LEU A 101 1.04 -10.67 -13.06
C LEU A 101 0.02 -10.48 -14.18
N LYS A 102 0.49 -10.50 -15.42
CA LYS A 102 -0.37 -10.36 -16.59
C LYS A 102 -1.37 -11.53 -16.68
N GLU A 103 -0.89 -12.76 -16.60
CA GLU A 103 -1.72 -13.97 -16.66
C GLU A 103 -2.77 -13.98 -15.55
N ASP A 104 -2.38 -13.62 -14.33
CA ASP A 104 -3.31 -13.60 -13.19
C ASP A 104 -4.34 -12.46 -13.30
N LEU A 105 -3.95 -11.27 -13.77
CA LEU A 105 -4.85 -10.16 -14.05
C LEU A 105 -5.85 -10.53 -15.16
N GLU A 106 -5.39 -11.11 -16.28
CA GLU A 106 -6.25 -11.59 -17.36
C GLU A 106 -7.30 -12.60 -16.88
N ALA A 107 -6.89 -13.52 -16.00
CA ALA A 107 -7.76 -14.58 -15.50
C ALA A 107 -8.75 -14.11 -14.44
N ASN A 108 -8.38 -13.15 -13.59
CA ASN A 108 -9.09 -12.91 -12.34
C ASN A 108 -9.65 -11.48 -12.17
N SER A 109 -9.13 -10.45 -12.84
CA SER A 109 -9.57 -9.06 -12.62
C SER A 109 -11.07 -8.86 -12.91
N GLY A 110 -11.59 -9.52 -13.93
CA GLY A 110 -13.02 -9.47 -14.27
C GLY A 110 -13.95 -10.29 -13.35
N SER A 111 -13.41 -11.08 -12.41
CA SER A 111 -14.17 -11.94 -11.51
C SER A 111 -14.34 -11.37 -10.09
N VAL A 112 -13.70 -10.24 -9.81
CA VAL A 112 -13.76 -9.55 -8.51
C VAL A 112 -14.31 -8.14 -8.68
N ASP A 113 -14.81 -7.57 -7.58
CA ASP A 113 -15.32 -6.20 -7.61
C ASP A 113 -14.18 -5.18 -7.72
N TRP A 114 -13.04 -5.45 -7.06
CA TRP A 114 -11.91 -4.54 -6.96
C TRP A 114 -10.56 -5.24 -7.09
N VAL A 115 -9.59 -4.52 -7.65
CA VAL A 115 -8.20 -4.96 -7.77
C VAL A 115 -7.30 -3.92 -7.11
N ILE A 116 -6.47 -4.37 -6.15
CA ILE A 116 -5.50 -3.54 -5.44
C ILE A 116 -4.11 -4.15 -5.64
N ALA A 117 -3.09 -3.32 -5.75
CA ALA A 117 -1.70 -3.78 -5.72
C ALA A 117 -0.91 -3.10 -4.59
N GLN A 118 0.08 -3.81 -4.04
CA GLN A 118 1.09 -3.25 -3.14
C GLN A 118 2.49 -3.68 -3.56
N TYR A 119 3.45 -2.83 -3.34
CA TYR A 119 4.87 -3.10 -3.48
C TYR A 119 5.70 -2.04 -2.76
N HIS A 120 7.01 -2.29 -2.59
CA HIS A 120 7.87 -1.44 -1.77
C HIS A 120 8.29 -0.16 -2.49
N LYS A 121 9.12 -0.24 -3.53
CA LYS A 121 9.70 0.95 -4.20
C LYS A 121 8.70 1.61 -5.14
N PRO A 122 8.40 2.91 -4.93
CA PRO A 122 7.40 3.60 -5.73
C PRO A 122 7.84 3.81 -7.18
N MET A 123 6.86 3.89 -8.09
CA MET A 123 7.13 4.22 -9.49
C MET A 123 7.65 5.65 -9.65
N ARG A 124 7.01 6.58 -8.94
CA ARG A 124 7.31 8.02 -8.97
C ARG A 124 7.31 8.55 -7.55
N PRO A 125 8.47 8.50 -6.86
CA PRO A 125 8.58 8.96 -5.49
C PRO A 125 8.34 10.47 -5.39
N HIS A 126 7.77 10.90 -4.26
CA HIS A 126 7.59 12.32 -3.94
C HIS A 126 8.75 12.91 -3.13
N VAL A 127 9.88 12.24 -3.17
CA VAL A 127 11.16 12.66 -2.57
C VAL A 127 12.20 12.73 -3.67
N SER A 128 12.66 13.92 -4.03
CA SER A 128 13.50 14.21 -5.21
C SER A 128 14.84 13.43 -5.26
N ARG A 129 15.37 13.05 -4.10
CA ARG A 129 16.61 12.24 -4.02
C ARG A 129 16.38 10.73 -4.21
N LYS A 130 15.12 10.27 -4.23
CA LYS A 130 14.79 8.86 -4.47
C LYS A 130 14.83 8.55 -5.96
N ARG A 131 15.22 7.31 -6.25
CA ARG A 131 15.31 6.86 -7.63
C ARG A 131 13.93 6.50 -8.17
N GLU A 132 13.66 6.95 -9.39
CA GLU A 132 12.47 6.59 -10.15
C GLU A 132 12.34 5.07 -10.39
N GLY A 133 11.17 4.52 -10.18
CA GLY A 133 10.80 3.14 -10.48
C GLY A 133 10.49 2.92 -11.96
N ASN A 134 11.45 3.18 -12.84
CA ASN A 134 11.23 3.14 -14.29
C ASN A 134 10.89 1.74 -14.80
N ASN A 135 11.37 0.67 -14.16
CA ASN A 135 11.00 -0.69 -14.53
C ASN A 135 9.56 -1.01 -14.10
N GLN A 136 9.16 -0.62 -12.90
CA GLN A 136 7.78 -0.75 -12.42
C GLN A 136 6.82 -0.01 -13.36
N TYR A 137 7.15 1.24 -13.69
CA TYR A 137 6.40 2.03 -14.66
C TYR A 137 6.29 1.33 -16.01
N LYS A 138 7.42 0.86 -16.56
CA LYS A 138 7.47 0.23 -17.89
C LYS A 138 6.64 -1.04 -17.97
N TYR A 139 6.69 -1.89 -16.95
CA TYR A 139 6.13 -3.22 -17.00
C TYR A 139 4.77 -3.35 -16.31
N TRP A 140 4.53 -2.63 -15.21
CA TRP A 140 3.31 -2.80 -14.43
C TRP A 140 2.26 -1.71 -14.67
N ALA A 141 2.66 -0.44 -14.88
CA ALA A 141 1.67 0.62 -15.05
C ALA A 141 0.73 0.41 -16.23
N PRO A 142 1.19 -0.07 -17.43
CA PRO A 142 0.28 -0.44 -18.51
C PRO A 142 -0.69 -1.56 -18.14
N LEU A 143 -0.20 -2.61 -17.45
CA LEU A 143 -1.04 -3.73 -17.01
C LEU A 143 -2.09 -3.26 -15.98
N PHE A 144 -1.71 -2.40 -15.05
CA PHE A 144 -2.65 -1.85 -14.07
C PHE A 144 -3.77 -1.08 -14.75
N HIS A 145 -3.44 -0.25 -15.73
CA HIS A 145 -4.45 0.50 -16.47
C HIS A 145 -5.32 -0.42 -17.35
N GLU A 146 -4.72 -1.36 -18.08
CA GLU A 146 -5.42 -2.28 -18.98
C GLU A 146 -6.42 -3.17 -18.25
N HIS A 147 -6.05 -3.64 -17.04
CA HIS A 147 -6.86 -4.56 -16.24
C HIS A 147 -7.62 -3.88 -15.10
N GLY A 148 -7.66 -2.55 -15.08
CA GLY A 148 -8.45 -1.78 -14.13
C GLY A 148 -8.03 -1.96 -12.67
N VAL A 149 -6.74 -1.92 -12.37
CA VAL A 149 -6.27 -1.83 -10.97
C VAL A 149 -6.65 -0.47 -10.43
N GLN A 150 -7.52 -0.44 -9.41
CA GLN A 150 -8.09 0.81 -8.92
C GLN A 150 -7.20 1.53 -7.91
N LEU A 151 -6.49 0.78 -7.06
CA LEU A 151 -5.66 1.34 -5.99
C LEU A 151 -4.30 0.65 -5.94
N VAL A 152 -3.25 1.44 -5.80
CA VAL A 152 -1.87 0.97 -5.58
C VAL A 152 -1.32 1.58 -4.30
N VAL A 153 -0.72 0.75 -3.45
CA VAL A 153 -0.03 1.17 -2.22
C VAL A 153 1.48 1.02 -2.40
N GLU A 154 2.20 2.12 -2.22
CA GLU A 154 3.66 2.22 -2.38
C GLU A 154 4.33 2.63 -1.07
N CYS A 155 5.62 2.29 -0.89
CA CYS A 155 6.40 2.54 0.32
C CYS A 155 7.77 3.19 0.03
N ASP A 156 8.83 2.85 0.81
CA ASP A 156 10.26 3.22 0.62
C ASP A 156 10.61 4.72 0.69
N ALA A 157 9.77 5.62 0.23
CA ALA A 157 10.16 7.03 0.14
C ALA A 157 10.07 7.79 1.48
N HIS A 158 9.40 7.25 2.50
CA HIS A 158 9.22 7.80 3.85
C HIS A 158 8.54 9.18 3.85
N THR A 159 7.50 9.31 3.06
CA THR A 159 6.67 10.51 2.97
C THR A 159 5.22 10.12 2.72
N VAL A 160 4.34 11.10 2.60
CA VAL A 160 2.91 10.87 2.33
C VAL A 160 2.60 11.29 0.90
N LYS A 161 1.98 10.39 0.16
CA LYS A 161 1.48 10.64 -1.19
C LYS A 161 0.04 10.18 -1.34
N SER A 162 -0.71 10.96 -2.12
CA SER A 162 -1.90 10.51 -2.81
C SER A 162 -1.97 11.16 -4.20
N THR A 163 -2.42 10.42 -5.19
CA THR A 163 -2.60 10.93 -6.54
C THR A 163 -4.08 11.11 -6.87
N TRP A 164 -4.39 11.97 -7.81
CA TRP A 164 -5.59 11.82 -8.61
C TRP A 164 -5.55 10.46 -9.31
N PRO A 165 -6.68 9.95 -9.85
CA PRO A 165 -6.60 8.79 -10.73
C PRO A 165 -5.73 9.11 -11.94
N ILE A 166 -4.70 8.28 -12.22
CA ILE A 166 -3.72 8.50 -13.27
C ILE A 166 -3.55 7.27 -14.16
N ARG A 167 -3.20 7.50 -15.41
CA ARG A 167 -2.83 6.42 -16.34
C ARG A 167 -1.50 6.70 -17.04
N PRO A 168 -0.80 5.67 -17.53
CA PRO A 168 0.39 5.85 -18.36
C PRO A 168 0.09 6.66 -19.62
N SER A 169 1.01 7.56 -19.98
CA SER A 169 0.91 8.38 -21.17
C SER A 169 2.28 8.81 -21.68
N THR A 170 2.42 8.90 -23.01
CA THR A 170 3.58 9.50 -23.69
C THR A 170 3.19 10.82 -24.38
N GLY A 171 1.97 11.32 -24.12
CA GLY A 171 1.48 12.58 -24.69
C GLY A 171 2.17 13.82 -24.11
N PRO A 172 1.96 14.99 -24.72
CA PRO A 172 2.61 16.23 -24.30
C PRO A 172 2.21 16.72 -22.90
N ASP A 173 1.05 16.28 -22.41
CA ASP A 173 0.53 16.65 -21.08
C ASP A 173 0.98 15.65 -19.99
N ALA A 174 1.75 14.62 -20.36
CA ALA A 174 2.24 13.64 -19.39
C ALA A 174 3.43 14.23 -18.62
N GLU A 175 3.36 14.14 -17.29
CA GLU A 175 4.48 14.38 -16.40
C GLU A 175 4.99 13.06 -15.85
N GLU A 176 6.27 12.81 -16.04
CA GLU A 176 6.94 11.55 -15.64
C GLU A 176 6.21 10.28 -16.13
N GLY A 177 5.60 10.37 -17.30
CA GLY A 177 4.91 9.27 -17.94
C GLY A 177 3.46 9.07 -17.50
N PHE A 178 2.91 9.89 -16.61
CA PHE A 178 1.53 9.81 -16.18
C PHE A 178 0.73 11.06 -16.55
N VAL A 179 -0.56 10.86 -16.76
CA VAL A 179 -1.56 11.91 -16.93
C VAL A 179 -2.78 11.58 -16.07
N ARG A 180 -3.45 12.63 -15.54
CA ARG A 180 -4.71 12.47 -14.81
C ARG A 180 -5.79 11.89 -15.72
N ASP A 181 -6.52 10.91 -15.20
CA ASP A 181 -7.66 10.25 -15.87
C ASP A 181 -8.70 9.84 -14.83
N ASP A 182 -9.65 10.72 -14.58
CA ASP A 182 -10.69 10.52 -13.56
C ASP A 182 -11.69 9.40 -13.92
N ALA A 183 -11.66 8.88 -15.14
CA ALA A 183 -12.61 7.85 -15.59
C ALA A 183 -12.06 6.42 -15.42
N THR A 184 -10.77 6.20 -15.75
CA THR A 184 -10.19 4.84 -15.80
C THR A 184 -8.81 4.76 -15.13
N GLY A 185 -8.35 5.84 -14.51
CA GLY A 185 -7.03 5.90 -13.90
C GLY A 185 -6.92 5.11 -12.60
N THR A 186 -5.71 4.72 -12.26
CA THR A 186 -5.33 4.10 -11.01
C THR A 186 -4.98 5.18 -9.98
N VAL A 187 -5.44 5.05 -8.74
CA VAL A 187 -5.02 5.88 -7.61
C VAL A 187 -3.79 5.27 -6.94
N TYR A 188 -2.74 6.06 -6.76
CA TYR A 188 -1.54 5.63 -6.02
C TYR A 188 -1.48 6.35 -4.68
N VAL A 189 -1.23 5.60 -3.59
CA VAL A 189 -1.13 6.11 -2.23
C VAL A 189 0.08 5.53 -1.50
N GLY A 190 0.56 6.19 -0.50
CA GLY A 190 1.71 5.74 0.30
C GLY A 190 2.52 6.97 0.69
N GLU A 191 3.73 6.94 0.67
CA GLU A 191 4.93 6.13 0.35
C GLU A 191 5.67 5.69 1.61
N GLY A 192 5.03 4.99 2.50
CA GLY A 192 5.64 4.51 3.74
C GLY A 192 5.54 5.48 4.90
N CYS A 193 6.48 5.40 5.78
CA CYS A 193 6.65 6.18 7.00
C CYS A 193 5.76 5.73 8.18
N TRP A 194 6.08 4.56 8.69
CA TRP A 194 5.55 4.06 9.97
C TRP A 194 6.73 3.65 10.86
N GLY A 195 7.35 4.68 11.48
CA GLY A 195 8.53 4.53 12.34
C GLY A 195 9.88 4.81 11.67
N ALA A 196 9.97 4.75 10.34
CA ALA A 196 11.18 5.14 9.63
C ALA A 196 11.43 6.66 9.69
N PRO A 197 12.69 7.12 9.54
CA PRO A 197 12.98 8.56 9.49
C PRO A 197 12.21 9.27 8.38
N ILE A 198 11.45 10.29 8.75
CA ILE A 198 10.64 11.10 7.84
C ILE A 198 11.54 11.84 6.83
N ARG A 199 11.10 11.90 5.57
CA ARG A 199 11.75 12.66 4.49
C ARG A 199 10.85 13.78 3.99
N PRO A 200 11.42 14.87 3.44
CA PRO A 200 10.62 15.92 2.83
C PRO A 200 9.92 15.41 1.57
N ASN A 201 8.69 15.86 1.34
CA ASN A 201 7.97 15.69 0.09
C ASN A 201 8.26 16.89 -0.81
N ASP A 202 9.36 16.85 -1.52
CA ASP A 202 9.91 17.97 -2.31
C ASP A 202 9.84 17.72 -3.83
N ASP A 203 9.00 16.77 -4.25
CA ASP A 203 8.88 16.35 -5.65
C ASP A 203 7.42 16.04 -6.05
N ASN A 204 6.53 17.01 -5.85
CA ASN A 204 5.14 16.92 -6.27
C ASN A 204 5.02 17.04 -7.80
N LYS A 205 4.07 16.29 -8.36
CA LYS A 205 3.75 16.27 -9.79
C LYS A 205 2.37 16.93 -10.03
N SER A 206 2.07 17.31 -11.26
CA SER A 206 0.78 17.89 -11.63
C SER A 206 -0.43 16.98 -11.30
N TRP A 207 -0.20 15.69 -11.27
CA TRP A 207 -1.19 14.69 -10.91
C TRP A 207 -1.17 14.28 -9.42
N THR A 208 -0.30 14.87 -8.60
CA THR A 208 -0.38 14.72 -7.13
C THR A 208 -1.70 15.33 -6.65
N ARG A 209 -2.47 14.54 -5.88
CA ARG A 209 -3.67 15.05 -5.22
C ARG A 209 -3.29 15.77 -3.92
N ASP A 210 -2.59 15.09 -3.05
CA ASP A 210 -2.09 15.63 -1.79
C ASP A 210 -0.79 14.91 -1.38
N SER A 211 0.11 15.64 -0.73
CA SER A 211 1.35 15.10 -0.19
C SER A 211 1.69 15.73 1.15
N GLY A 212 2.49 15.05 1.95
CA GLY A 212 2.88 15.50 3.28
C GLY A 212 4.09 14.74 3.82
N SER A 213 4.58 15.15 4.99
CA SER A 213 5.77 14.57 5.62
C SER A 213 5.51 14.34 7.11
N PHE A 214 4.99 13.15 7.46
CA PHE A 214 4.67 12.71 8.82
C PHE A 214 4.51 11.19 8.88
N ASN A 215 4.53 10.60 10.08
CA ASN A 215 4.25 9.18 10.28
C ASN A 215 2.78 8.87 10.03
N GLN A 216 2.52 7.82 9.23
CA GLN A 216 1.16 7.54 8.75
C GLN A 216 0.89 6.06 8.48
N ILE A 217 -0.40 5.73 8.51
CA ILE A 217 -0.94 4.51 7.90
C ILE A 217 -2.11 4.87 6.98
N LYS A 218 -2.38 4.03 5.99
CA LYS A 218 -3.58 4.14 5.15
C LYS A 218 -4.70 3.28 5.75
N TRP A 219 -5.86 3.87 5.96
CA TRP A 219 -7.05 3.18 6.41
C TRP A 219 -8.02 3.03 5.24
N ILE A 220 -8.12 1.79 4.74
CA ILE A 220 -8.79 1.48 3.49
C ILE A 220 -10.07 0.70 3.80
N PHE A 221 -11.20 1.19 3.31
CA PHE A 221 -12.49 0.53 3.32
C PHE A 221 -12.84 0.08 1.92
N VAL A 222 -13.34 -1.15 1.80
CA VAL A 222 -13.76 -1.73 0.52
C VAL A 222 -15.17 -2.29 0.69
N ASP A 223 -16.09 -1.83 -0.13
CA ASP A 223 -17.40 -2.44 -0.29
C ASP A 223 -17.71 -2.69 -1.78
N GLN A 224 -18.87 -3.21 -2.11
CA GLN A 224 -19.22 -3.55 -3.50
C GLN A 224 -19.34 -2.34 -4.43
N GLY A 225 -19.53 -1.14 -3.88
CA GLY A 225 -19.76 0.10 -4.65
C GLY A 225 -18.57 1.04 -4.69
N LYS A 226 -17.65 0.95 -3.71
CA LYS A 226 -16.52 1.89 -3.59
C LYS A 226 -15.34 1.33 -2.80
N ILE A 227 -14.18 1.94 -3.06
CA ILE A 227 -13.04 1.96 -2.15
C ILE A 227 -12.94 3.36 -1.55
N GLU A 228 -12.79 3.46 -0.24
CA GLU A 228 -12.42 4.71 0.44
C GLU A 228 -11.09 4.53 1.15
N THR A 229 -10.17 5.46 0.97
CA THR A 229 -8.91 5.48 1.71
C THR A 229 -8.73 6.81 2.45
N ARG A 230 -8.22 6.71 3.66
CA ARG A 230 -7.87 7.83 4.54
C ARG A 230 -6.42 7.69 4.97
N THR A 231 -5.75 8.81 5.14
CA THR A 231 -4.42 8.84 5.75
C THR A 231 -4.58 9.19 7.22
N LEU A 232 -4.10 8.31 8.10
CA LEU A 232 -4.11 8.53 9.53
C LEU A 232 -2.72 8.91 9.99
N LYS A 233 -2.60 9.97 10.78
CA LYS A 233 -1.38 10.27 11.52
C LYS A 233 -1.27 9.34 12.73
N THR A 234 -0.07 8.94 13.07
CA THR A 234 0.16 7.92 14.11
C THR A 234 0.69 8.47 15.42
N ASP A 235 1.00 9.77 15.49
CA ASP A 235 1.68 10.39 16.65
C ASP A 235 0.83 10.38 17.91
N ASN A 236 -0.52 10.39 17.79
CA ASN A 236 -1.45 10.35 18.93
C ASN A 236 -2.07 8.96 19.17
N ALA A 237 -1.47 7.89 18.68
CA ALA A 237 -2.04 6.53 18.71
C ALA A 237 -2.47 6.07 20.13
N GLU A 238 -1.82 6.56 21.16
CA GLU A 238 -2.17 6.23 22.56
C GLU A 238 -3.51 6.80 23.00
N GLU A 239 -3.89 7.98 22.50
CA GLU A 239 -5.11 8.71 22.85
C GLU A 239 -6.34 8.25 22.06
N VAL A 240 -6.13 7.51 20.97
CA VAL A 240 -7.21 7.02 20.08
C VAL A 240 -8.03 5.98 20.82
N GLY A 241 -9.34 6.06 20.72
CA GLY A 241 -10.26 5.05 21.22
C GLY A 241 -10.17 3.73 20.43
N ALA A 242 -10.86 2.70 20.91
CA ALA A 242 -10.95 1.42 20.20
C ALA A 242 -12.34 1.21 19.62
N VAL A 243 -12.42 0.58 18.46
CA VAL A 243 -13.68 0.07 17.92
C VAL A 243 -13.94 -1.35 18.44
N SER A 244 -15.21 -1.77 18.37
CA SER A 244 -15.68 -3.12 18.66
C SER A 244 -16.30 -3.74 17.42
N ASP A 245 -16.71 -4.99 17.47
CA ASP A 245 -17.42 -5.63 16.36
C ASP A 245 -18.73 -4.94 15.98
N ALA A 246 -19.33 -4.20 16.92
CA ALA A 246 -20.57 -3.45 16.68
C ALA A 246 -20.38 -2.17 15.85
N ASN A 247 -19.17 -1.60 15.84
CA ASN A 247 -18.86 -0.32 15.20
C ASN A 247 -17.50 -0.32 14.45
N ILE A 248 -17.08 -1.48 13.96
CA ILE A 248 -15.78 -1.69 13.31
C ILE A 248 -15.53 -0.77 12.09
N PHE A 249 -16.60 -0.26 11.48
CA PHE A 249 -16.52 0.66 10.33
C PHE A 249 -16.63 2.14 10.72
N GLU A 250 -16.72 2.44 12.01
CA GLU A 250 -16.78 3.80 12.51
C GLU A 250 -15.40 4.30 12.91
N ALA A 251 -15.17 5.61 12.77
CA ALA A 251 -13.95 6.21 13.27
C ALA A 251 -13.98 6.28 14.80
N PRO A 252 -12.99 5.71 15.49
CA PRO A 252 -12.91 5.82 16.95
C PRO A 252 -12.64 7.27 17.37
N THR A 253 -12.92 7.58 18.64
CA THR A 253 -12.64 8.90 19.20
C THR A 253 -11.16 9.24 19.12
N ASN A 254 -10.84 10.51 18.92
CA ASN A 254 -9.49 11.08 18.84
C ASN A 254 -8.63 10.53 17.68
N LEU A 255 -9.21 9.86 16.70
CA LEU A 255 -8.48 9.42 15.52
C LEU A 255 -8.03 10.65 14.70
N ASP A 256 -6.71 10.81 14.51
CA ASP A 256 -6.15 11.91 13.72
C ASP A 256 -6.17 11.55 12.22
N VAL A 257 -7.29 11.89 11.58
CA VAL A 257 -7.44 11.74 10.12
C VAL A 257 -6.89 12.98 9.44
N TRP A 258 -5.85 12.82 8.66
CA TRP A 258 -5.28 13.92 7.86
C TRP A 258 -6.32 14.47 6.88
N ASN A 259 -6.54 15.78 6.96
CA ASN A 259 -7.50 16.50 6.11
C ASN A 259 -6.77 17.58 5.30
N PRO A 260 -6.16 17.21 4.15
CA PRO A 260 -5.49 18.15 3.25
C PRO A 260 -6.50 19.01 2.45
N GLU A 261 -5.97 19.87 1.56
CA GLU A 261 -6.77 20.79 0.74
C GLU A 261 -7.86 20.09 -0.08
N ASN A 262 -7.53 18.90 -0.64
CA ASN A 262 -8.47 18.13 -1.48
C ASN A 262 -9.36 17.15 -0.67
N GLY A 263 -9.36 17.26 0.66
CA GLY A 263 -10.22 16.51 1.57
C GLY A 263 -9.60 15.20 2.09
N ALA A 264 -10.11 14.77 3.26
CA ALA A 264 -9.58 13.66 4.03
C ALA A 264 -9.82 12.27 3.41
N VAL A 265 -10.81 12.14 2.55
CA VAL A 265 -11.22 10.86 1.97
C VAL A 265 -10.97 10.85 0.48
N ILE A 266 -10.31 9.82 0.01
CA ILE A 266 -10.23 9.49 -1.41
C ILE A 266 -11.24 8.40 -1.66
N THR A 267 -12.22 8.66 -2.54
CA THR A 267 -13.26 7.71 -2.92
C THR A 267 -13.07 7.29 -4.36
N ILE A 268 -13.00 5.99 -4.59
CA ILE A 268 -12.97 5.36 -5.91
C ILE A 268 -14.31 4.64 -6.07
N ASN A 269 -15.14 5.10 -6.97
CA ASN A 269 -16.44 4.51 -7.25
C ASN A 269 -16.32 3.46 -8.37
N LYS A 270 -17.23 2.48 -8.35
CA LYS A 270 -17.33 1.44 -9.39
C LYS A 270 -17.85 2.00 -10.70
#